data_0653d60b49db1cf28b23f048cdd4cf01
#
_entry.id   0653d60b49db1cf28b23f048cdd4cf01
#
_cell.length_a   1.000
_cell.length_b   1.000
_cell.length_c   1.000
_cell.angle_alpha   90.00
_cell.angle_beta   90.00
_cell.angle_gamma   90.00
#
_symmetry.space_group_name_H-M   'P 1'
#
loop_
_entity.id
_entity.type
_entity.pdbx_description
1 polymer ?
#
loop_
_entity_poly.entity_id
_entity_poly.type
_entity_poly.pdbx_seq_one_letter_code
_entity_poly.pdbx_strand_id
1 'polypeptide(L)'
;LFYLSLGRLPQGIAVGLEFIGPLGLALLSIKHRSDYIWVLMAILGIVLMVPWGQANSSNFDLLGAACALGAGLCWALYIFFGQRVVQQNIGMHALTIAISISALCLLPIGLYNNTPALIDTQHWGKAISIAVLATAIPYALDLKALQHLNKTSYGTLSSLSPALAALAGFVLLGEKITLLQTVALICIMLASVGVTVRAARQGSGEKNT
;
A
#
# COMPACT_ATOMS: atom_id res chain seq x y z
N LEU A 1 5.25 6.87 -8.14
CA LEU A 1 4.74 7.69 -7.03
C LEU A 1 5.31 7.23 -5.70
N PHE A 2 5.18 5.94 -5.34
CA PHE A 2 5.64 5.40 -4.05
C PHE A 2 7.14 5.65 -3.80
N TYR A 3 8.02 5.31 -4.74
CA TYR A 3 9.46 5.57 -4.59
C TYR A 3 9.81 7.05 -4.47
N LEU A 4 9.01 7.94 -5.07
CA LEU A 4 9.17 9.39 -4.88
C LEU A 4 8.80 9.81 -3.45
N SER A 5 7.81 9.17 -2.84
CA SER A 5 7.46 9.43 -1.45
C SER A 5 8.52 8.91 -0.48
N LEU A 6 9.12 7.73 -0.73
CA LEU A 6 10.21 7.18 0.09
C LEU A 6 11.47 8.05 0.10
N GLY A 7 11.75 8.76 -0.98
CA GLY A 7 12.86 9.72 -1.03
C GLY A 7 12.62 11.00 -0.21
N ARG A 8 11.39 11.20 0.31
CA ARG A 8 10.94 12.45 0.95
C ARG A 8 10.34 12.23 2.34
N LEU A 9 9.85 11.05 2.64
CA LEU A 9 9.21 10.68 3.90
C LEU A 9 9.85 9.40 4.48
N PRO A 10 9.87 9.26 5.82
CA PRO A 10 10.21 7.99 6.45
C PRO A 10 9.32 6.85 5.94
N GLN A 11 9.89 5.65 5.81
CA GLN A 11 9.23 4.51 5.18
C GLN A 11 7.90 4.16 5.84
N GLY A 12 7.85 4.15 7.18
CA GLY A 12 6.62 3.86 7.93
C GLY A 12 5.50 4.87 7.63
N ILE A 13 5.83 6.16 7.48
CA ILE A 13 4.87 7.21 7.14
C ILE A 13 4.39 7.06 5.69
N ALA A 14 5.33 6.86 4.76
CA ALA A 14 4.99 6.69 3.34
C ALA A 14 4.04 5.51 3.11
N VAL A 15 4.33 4.34 3.70
CA VAL A 15 3.48 3.15 3.61
C VAL A 15 2.16 3.32 4.36
N GLY A 16 2.17 3.99 5.52
CA GLY A 16 0.93 4.29 6.26
C GLY A 16 -0.02 5.18 5.46
N LEU A 17 0.49 6.23 4.79
CA LEU A 17 -0.30 7.08 3.92
C LEU A 17 -0.78 6.34 2.67
N GLU A 18 0.06 5.53 2.06
CA GLU A 18 -0.32 4.68 0.92
C GLU A 18 -1.44 3.72 1.30
N PHE A 19 -1.40 3.15 2.53
CA PHE A 19 -2.39 2.21 3.01
C PHE A 19 -3.80 2.80 3.18
N ILE A 20 -3.94 4.13 3.21
CA ILE A 20 -5.23 4.82 3.18
C ILE A 20 -6.06 4.43 1.95
N GLY A 21 -5.43 4.14 0.83
CA GLY A 21 -6.12 3.71 -0.38
C GLY A 21 -6.91 2.41 -0.20
N PRO A 22 -6.27 1.27 0.11
CA PRO A 22 -6.94 0.01 0.45
C PRO A 22 -7.94 0.13 1.59
N LEU A 23 -7.60 0.88 2.63
CA LEU A 23 -8.49 1.14 3.76
C LEU A 23 -9.73 1.92 3.32
N GLY A 24 -9.58 2.96 2.49
CA GLY A 24 -10.69 3.72 1.91
C GLY A 24 -11.62 2.83 1.09
N LEU A 25 -11.07 1.94 0.26
CA LEU A 25 -11.87 0.97 -0.48
C LEU A 25 -12.66 0.03 0.45
N ALA A 26 -12.05 -0.42 1.54
CA ALA A 26 -12.72 -1.23 2.54
C ALA A 26 -13.82 -0.44 3.29
N LEU A 27 -13.58 0.83 3.61
CA LEU A 27 -14.55 1.73 4.26
C LEU A 27 -15.76 2.02 3.37
N LEU A 28 -15.60 2.11 2.05
CA LEU A 28 -16.72 2.28 1.11
C LEU A 28 -17.68 1.06 1.09
N SER A 29 -17.24 -0.07 1.60
CA SER A 29 -18.07 -1.30 1.72
C SER A 29 -18.90 -1.36 2.99
N ILE A 30 -18.84 -0.35 3.85
CA ILE A 30 -19.55 -0.27 5.14
C ILE A 30 -21.03 0.01 4.91
N LYS A 31 -21.89 -0.81 5.52
CA LYS A 31 -23.36 -0.69 5.46
C LYS A 31 -24.02 -0.33 6.81
N HIS A 32 -23.32 -0.48 7.94
CA HIS A 32 -23.90 -0.31 9.27
C HIS A 32 -23.33 0.86 10.06
N ARG A 33 -24.19 1.51 10.86
CA ARG A 33 -23.80 2.63 11.72
C ARG A 33 -22.71 2.28 12.75
N SER A 34 -22.67 1.03 13.23
CA SER A 34 -21.64 0.56 14.17
C SER A 34 -20.23 0.51 13.57
N ASP A 35 -20.12 0.61 12.25
CA ASP A 35 -18.84 0.52 11.56
C ASP A 35 -18.12 1.87 11.50
N TYR A 36 -18.81 2.97 11.85
CA TYR A 36 -18.18 4.30 11.94
C TYR A 36 -17.04 4.38 12.95
N ILE A 37 -16.99 3.48 13.95
CA ILE A 37 -15.86 3.42 14.88
C ILE A 37 -14.55 3.15 14.15
N TRP A 38 -14.57 2.30 13.13
CA TRP A 38 -13.39 1.97 12.31
C TRP A 38 -12.99 3.15 11.43
N VAL A 39 -13.97 3.91 10.92
CA VAL A 39 -13.72 5.17 10.20
C VAL A 39 -13.04 6.18 11.10
N LEU A 40 -13.55 6.37 12.32
CA LEU A 40 -12.96 7.28 13.32
C LEU A 40 -11.54 6.85 13.69
N MET A 41 -11.31 5.56 13.91
CA MET A 41 -9.96 5.03 14.17
C MET A 41 -9.00 5.26 13.00
N ALA A 42 -9.47 5.09 11.76
CA ALA A 42 -8.67 5.36 10.57
C ALA A 42 -8.30 6.85 10.48
N ILE A 43 -9.28 7.74 10.65
CA ILE A 43 -9.07 9.21 10.64
C ILE A 43 -8.10 9.59 11.76
N LEU A 44 -8.30 9.06 12.98
CA LEU A 44 -7.40 9.31 14.11
C LEU A 44 -5.97 8.88 13.78
N GLY A 45 -5.79 7.68 13.24
CA GLY A 45 -4.47 7.20 12.82
C GLY A 45 -3.81 8.09 11.78
N ILE A 46 -4.56 8.55 10.77
CA ILE A 46 -4.06 9.47 9.75
C ILE A 46 -3.65 10.81 10.37
N VAL A 47 -4.50 11.39 11.22
CA VAL A 47 -4.23 12.66 11.89
C VAL A 47 -2.99 12.56 12.79
N LEU A 48 -2.84 11.46 13.56
CA LEU A 48 -1.69 11.23 14.41
C LEU A 48 -0.39 10.96 13.62
N MET A 49 -0.49 10.54 12.36
CA MET A 49 0.67 10.30 11.52
C MET A 49 1.33 11.59 11.03
N VAL A 50 0.56 12.67 10.93
CA VAL A 50 1.08 13.99 10.60
C VAL A 50 1.93 14.49 11.78
N PRO A 51 3.17 14.95 11.57
CA PRO A 51 4.05 15.41 12.64
C PRO A 51 3.63 16.79 13.18
N TRP A 52 2.52 16.82 13.91
CA TRP A 52 2.04 18.02 14.61
C TRP A 52 3.07 18.45 15.66
N GLY A 53 3.58 19.64 15.58
CA GLY A 53 4.49 20.20 16.58
C GLY A 53 5.98 20.19 16.21
N GLN A 54 6.36 19.61 15.08
CA GLN A 54 7.68 19.87 14.50
C GLN A 54 7.60 21.06 13.52
N ALA A 55 6.88 22.07 13.89
CA ALA A 55 6.64 23.29 13.07
C ALA A 55 7.92 24.05 12.70
N ASN A 56 9.07 23.72 13.29
CA ASN A 56 10.39 24.22 12.91
C ASN A 56 11.22 23.23 12.09
N SER A 57 10.73 22.03 11.83
CA SER A 57 11.34 21.13 10.85
C SER A 57 10.62 21.30 9.53
N SER A 58 11.25 22.00 8.62
CA SER A 58 10.98 22.17 7.18
C SER A 58 10.78 20.85 6.40
N ASN A 59 10.33 19.76 7.03
CA ASN A 59 10.53 18.40 6.56
C ASN A 59 9.28 17.50 6.49
N PHE A 60 8.06 18.01 6.70
CA PHE A 60 6.90 17.28 6.19
C PHE A 60 6.71 17.69 4.72
N ASP A 61 7.28 16.88 3.85
CA ASP A 61 7.18 17.13 2.41
C ASP A 61 5.76 16.80 1.94
N LEU A 62 4.98 17.87 1.72
CA LEU A 62 3.61 17.76 1.21
C LEU A 62 3.57 17.03 -0.14
N LEU A 63 4.60 17.20 -0.96
CA LEU A 63 4.72 16.49 -2.24
C LEU A 63 4.96 15.00 -2.02
N GLY A 64 5.79 14.64 -1.04
CA GLY A 64 5.99 13.25 -0.62
C GLY A 64 4.68 12.62 -0.14
N ALA A 65 3.90 13.33 0.67
CA ALA A 65 2.59 12.89 1.14
C ALA A 65 1.57 12.73 -0.01
N ALA A 66 1.51 13.69 -0.93
CA ALA A 66 0.65 13.61 -2.11
C ALA A 66 1.02 12.42 -3.00
N CYS A 67 2.33 12.15 -3.17
CA CYS A 67 2.81 10.98 -3.89
C CYS A 67 2.41 9.67 -3.21
N ALA A 68 2.49 9.57 -1.88
CA ALA A 68 2.08 8.41 -1.11
C ALA A 68 0.57 8.15 -1.22
N LEU A 69 -0.25 9.20 -1.09
CA LEU A 69 -1.71 9.11 -1.26
C LEU A 69 -2.09 8.71 -2.69
N GLY A 70 -1.41 9.27 -3.69
CA GLY A 70 -1.59 8.90 -5.09
C GLY A 70 -1.22 7.44 -5.36
N ALA A 71 -0.16 6.93 -4.73
CA ALA A 71 0.21 5.52 -4.78
C ALA A 71 -0.87 4.64 -4.13
N GLY A 72 -1.40 5.07 -2.99
CA GLY A 72 -2.51 4.40 -2.31
C GLY A 72 -3.77 4.31 -3.15
N LEU A 73 -4.13 5.37 -3.86
CA LEU A 73 -5.24 5.36 -4.82
C LEU A 73 -5.00 4.34 -5.94
N CYS A 74 -3.80 4.31 -6.51
CA CYS A 74 -3.44 3.31 -7.51
C CYS A 74 -3.52 1.88 -6.94
N TRP A 75 -3.11 1.68 -5.70
CA TRP A 75 -3.22 0.38 -5.03
C TRP A 75 -4.68 -0.03 -4.79
N ALA A 76 -5.54 0.90 -4.36
CA ALA A 76 -6.98 0.66 -4.24
C ALA A 76 -7.61 0.24 -5.58
N LEU A 77 -7.27 0.93 -6.67
CA LEU A 77 -7.72 0.58 -8.03
C LEU A 77 -7.20 -0.80 -8.45
N TYR A 78 -5.93 -1.12 -8.15
CA TYR A 78 -5.36 -2.45 -8.39
C TYR A 78 -6.16 -3.55 -7.68
N ILE A 79 -6.50 -3.35 -6.39
CA ILE A 79 -7.31 -4.32 -5.62
C ILE A 79 -8.70 -4.45 -6.25
N PHE A 80 -9.34 -3.33 -6.57
CA PHE A 80 -10.70 -3.31 -7.13
C PHE A 80 -10.80 -4.03 -8.47
N PHE A 81 -9.90 -3.73 -9.40
CA PHE A 81 -9.86 -4.37 -10.71
C PHE A 81 -9.25 -5.77 -10.65
N GLY A 82 -8.21 -5.98 -9.85
CA GLY A 82 -7.54 -7.26 -9.69
C GLY A 82 -8.47 -8.37 -9.21
N GLN A 83 -9.39 -8.06 -8.29
CA GLN A 83 -10.41 -9.04 -7.85
C GLN A 83 -11.29 -9.54 -9.00
N ARG A 84 -11.64 -8.68 -9.95
CA ARG A 84 -12.44 -9.06 -11.13
C ARG A 84 -11.66 -9.97 -12.08
N VAL A 85 -10.39 -9.67 -12.29
CA VAL A 85 -9.48 -10.42 -13.16
C VAL A 85 -9.20 -11.81 -12.60
N VAL A 86 -8.97 -11.91 -11.28
CA VAL A 86 -8.76 -13.20 -10.59
C VAL A 86 -9.98 -14.12 -10.72
N GLN A 87 -11.19 -13.57 -10.64
CA GLN A 87 -12.43 -14.34 -10.81
C GLN A 87 -12.59 -14.95 -12.22
N GLN A 88 -11.91 -14.39 -13.21
CA GLN A 88 -11.93 -14.89 -14.60
C GLN A 88 -10.82 -15.93 -14.88
N ASN A 89 -10.04 -16.36 -13.89
CA ASN A 89 -8.92 -17.30 -14.01
C ASN A 89 -7.78 -16.88 -14.96
N ILE A 90 -7.71 -15.58 -15.31
CA ILE A 90 -6.68 -15.02 -16.20
C ILE A 90 -5.64 -14.17 -15.43
N GLY A 91 -5.64 -14.25 -14.08
CA GLY A 91 -4.88 -13.35 -13.21
C GLY A 91 -3.40 -13.24 -13.56
N MET A 92 -2.70 -14.36 -13.80
CA MET A 92 -1.25 -14.32 -14.12
C MET A 92 -0.98 -13.69 -15.49
N HIS A 93 -1.79 -13.99 -16.50
CA HIS A 93 -1.65 -13.38 -17.82
C HIS A 93 -1.95 -11.87 -17.76
N ALA A 94 -3.01 -11.48 -17.05
CA ALA A 94 -3.34 -10.07 -16.87
C ALA A 94 -2.26 -9.31 -16.10
N LEU A 95 -1.65 -9.92 -15.09
CA LEU A 95 -0.53 -9.33 -14.36
C LEU A 95 0.67 -9.09 -15.28
N THR A 96 1.05 -10.09 -16.09
CA THR A 96 2.15 -9.97 -17.05
C THR A 96 1.89 -8.83 -18.05
N ILE A 97 0.69 -8.77 -18.62
CA ILE A 97 0.29 -7.70 -19.54
C ILE A 97 0.35 -6.33 -18.85
N ALA A 98 -0.20 -6.22 -17.64
CA ALA A 98 -0.21 -4.97 -16.89
C ALA A 98 1.21 -4.46 -16.59
N ILE A 99 2.11 -5.34 -16.15
CA ILE A 99 3.52 -5.00 -15.88
C ILE A 99 4.22 -4.59 -17.20
N SER A 100 3.96 -5.30 -18.30
CA SER A 100 4.55 -4.98 -19.61
C SER A 100 4.09 -3.60 -20.11
N ILE A 101 2.80 -3.30 -20.01
CA ILE A 101 2.26 -1.98 -20.38
C ILE A 101 2.85 -0.89 -19.49
N SER A 102 2.94 -1.12 -18.18
CA SER A 102 3.54 -0.18 -17.24
C SER A 102 5.01 0.09 -17.57
N ALA A 103 5.78 -0.96 -17.92
CA ALA A 103 7.16 -0.82 -18.33
C ALA A 103 7.29 0.02 -19.61
N LEU A 104 6.46 -0.25 -20.61
CA LEU A 104 6.43 0.52 -21.87
C LEU A 104 6.08 1.99 -21.65
N CYS A 105 5.13 2.28 -20.76
CA CYS A 105 4.73 3.67 -20.42
C CYS A 105 5.82 4.42 -19.66
N LEU A 106 6.56 3.72 -18.76
CA LEU A 106 7.58 4.34 -17.94
C LEU A 106 8.95 4.44 -18.65
N LEU A 107 9.19 3.61 -19.65
CA LEU A 107 10.45 3.57 -20.37
C LEU A 107 10.84 4.92 -21.02
N PRO A 108 9.93 5.66 -21.71
CA PRO A 108 10.26 6.98 -22.26
C PRO A 108 10.66 7.98 -21.17
N ILE A 109 9.97 7.95 -20.03
CA ILE A 109 10.24 8.84 -18.89
C ILE A 109 11.61 8.51 -18.28
N GLY A 110 11.94 7.22 -18.15
CA GLY A 110 13.24 6.76 -17.66
C GLY A 110 14.37 7.16 -18.60
N LEU A 111 14.19 6.98 -19.90
CA LEU A 111 15.17 7.38 -20.93
C LEU A 111 15.40 8.88 -20.92
N TYR A 112 14.37 9.70 -20.81
CA TYR A 112 14.48 11.16 -20.79
C TYR A 112 15.26 11.67 -19.57
N ASN A 113 15.02 11.09 -18.40
CA ASN A 113 15.59 11.59 -17.14
C ASN A 113 16.98 11.02 -16.81
N ASN A 114 17.28 9.77 -17.20
CA ASN A 114 18.47 9.05 -16.73
C ASN A 114 19.08 8.10 -17.78
N THR A 115 19.17 8.52 -19.02
CA THR A 115 19.77 7.70 -20.09
C THR A 115 21.14 7.11 -19.73
N PRO A 116 22.09 7.87 -19.10
CA PRO A 116 23.38 7.30 -18.73
C PRO A 116 23.28 6.13 -17.75
N ALA A 117 22.40 6.22 -16.76
CA ALA A 117 22.22 5.17 -15.75
C ALA A 117 21.54 3.91 -16.31
N LEU A 118 20.70 4.04 -17.34
CA LEU A 118 20.07 2.91 -18.01
C LEU A 118 21.02 2.15 -18.93
N ILE A 119 22.02 2.84 -19.49
CA ILE A 119 23.03 2.24 -20.39
C ILE A 119 24.19 1.63 -19.61
N ASP A 120 24.46 2.14 -18.40
CA ASP A 120 25.53 1.66 -17.55
C ASP A 120 25.20 0.28 -16.97
N THR A 121 25.89 -0.74 -17.51
CA THR A 121 25.72 -2.14 -17.11
C THR A 121 26.11 -2.41 -15.66
N GLN A 122 26.89 -1.53 -15.02
CA GLN A 122 27.28 -1.66 -13.62
C GLN A 122 26.06 -1.61 -12.67
N HIS A 123 24.99 -0.90 -13.07
CA HIS A 123 23.77 -0.77 -12.30
C HIS A 123 22.70 -1.84 -12.59
N TRP A 124 22.88 -2.62 -13.67
CA TRP A 124 21.86 -3.60 -14.09
C TRP A 124 21.62 -4.70 -13.07
N GLY A 125 22.68 -5.19 -12.40
CA GLY A 125 22.53 -6.20 -11.36
C GLY A 125 21.62 -5.74 -10.22
N LYS A 126 21.79 -4.49 -9.76
CA LYS A 126 20.92 -3.88 -8.73
C LYS A 126 19.50 -3.67 -9.26
N ALA A 127 19.35 -3.16 -10.48
CA ALA A 127 18.05 -2.92 -11.10
C ALA A 127 17.26 -4.21 -11.27
N ILE A 128 17.87 -5.28 -11.76
CA ILE A 128 17.25 -6.60 -11.90
C ILE A 128 16.87 -7.17 -10.51
N SER A 129 17.77 -7.06 -9.54
CA SER A 129 17.46 -7.53 -8.17
C SER A 129 16.24 -6.81 -7.58
N ILE A 130 16.16 -5.48 -7.74
CA ILE A 130 15.00 -4.70 -7.29
C ILE A 130 13.74 -5.11 -8.08
N ALA A 131 13.83 -5.25 -9.39
CA ALA A 131 12.68 -5.65 -10.21
C ALA A 131 12.13 -7.03 -9.81
N VAL A 132 13.01 -7.98 -9.51
CA VAL A 132 12.59 -9.33 -9.10
C VAL A 132 12.08 -9.33 -7.65
N LEU A 133 12.86 -8.80 -6.70
CA LEU A 133 12.56 -8.91 -5.27
C LEU A 133 11.46 -7.94 -4.81
N ALA A 134 11.40 -6.75 -5.39
CA ALA A 134 10.43 -5.73 -4.98
C ALA A 134 9.18 -5.65 -5.87
N THR A 135 9.18 -6.32 -7.03
CA THR A 135 8.05 -6.29 -7.95
C THR A 135 7.57 -7.69 -8.34
N ALA A 136 8.38 -8.48 -9.06
CA ALA A 136 7.91 -9.72 -9.64
C ALA A 136 7.45 -10.74 -8.57
N ILE A 137 8.28 -10.97 -7.55
CA ILE A 137 7.96 -11.94 -6.48
C ILE A 137 6.77 -11.46 -5.63
N PRO A 138 6.75 -10.22 -5.08
CA PRO A 138 5.62 -9.76 -4.28
C PRO A 138 4.29 -9.79 -5.04
N TYR A 139 4.23 -9.28 -6.26
CA TYR A 139 2.99 -9.32 -7.04
C TYR A 139 2.52 -10.73 -7.39
N ALA A 140 3.44 -11.65 -7.68
CA ALA A 140 3.09 -13.05 -7.93
C ALA A 140 2.54 -13.74 -6.66
N LEU A 141 3.15 -13.45 -5.49
CA LEU A 141 2.69 -13.97 -4.21
C LEU A 141 1.35 -13.36 -3.81
N ASP A 142 1.18 -12.05 -4.03
CA ASP A 142 -0.06 -11.32 -3.75
C ASP A 142 -1.21 -11.89 -4.57
N LEU A 143 -0.99 -12.12 -5.87
CA LEU A 143 -1.98 -12.73 -6.74
C LEU A 143 -2.35 -14.15 -6.31
N LYS A 144 -1.36 -14.96 -5.91
CA LYS A 144 -1.61 -16.30 -5.34
C LYS A 144 -2.39 -16.20 -4.03
N ALA A 145 -2.07 -15.25 -3.17
CA ALA A 145 -2.80 -15.02 -1.93
C ALA A 145 -4.27 -14.66 -2.22
N LEU A 146 -4.53 -13.78 -3.18
CA LEU A 146 -5.87 -13.42 -3.62
C LEU A 146 -6.68 -14.61 -4.19
N GLN A 147 -6.00 -15.60 -4.78
CA GLN A 147 -6.65 -16.81 -5.31
C GLN A 147 -7.03 -17.82 -4.20
N HIS A 148 -6.20 -17.94 -3.16
CA HIS A 148 -6.33 -18.99 -2.15
C HIS A 148 -6.92 -18.52 -0.83
N LEU A 149 -6.77 -17.22 -0.49
CA LEU A 149 -7.30 -16.66 0.73
C LEU A 149 -8.69 -16.06 0.52
N ASN A 150 -9.54 -16.22 1.52
CA ASN A 150 -10.78 -15.47 1.53
C ASN A 150 -10.50 -13.97 1.74
N LYS A 151 -11.45 -13.11 1.36
CA LYS A 151 -11.30 -11.65 1.42
C LYS A 151 -10.91 -11.13 2.81
N THR A 152 -11.41 -11.79 3.87
CA THR A 152 -11.11 -11.42 5.26
C THR A 152 -9.67 -11.72 5.62
N SER A 153 -9.21 -12.93 5.34
CA SER A 153 -7.83 -13.33 5.64
C SER A 153 -6.82 -12.48 4.87
N TYR A 154 -7.09 -12.23 3.58
CA TYR A 154 -6.25 -11.35 2.77
C TYR A 154 -6.20 -9.92 3.33
N GLY A 155 -7.36 -9.31 3.60
CA GLY A 155 -7.42 -7.95 4.14
C GLY A 155 -6.77 -7.83 5.52
N THR A 156 -6.95 -8.84 6.40
CA THR A 156 -6.30 -8.87 7.71
C THR A 156 -4.78 -8.99 7.59
N LEU A 157 -4.27 -9.82 6.70
CA LEU A 157 -2.83 -9.92 6.44
C LEU A 157 -2.28 -8.62 5.84
N SER A 158 -2.97 -8.04 4.87
CA SER A 158 -2.56 -6.78 4.26
C SER A 158 -2.52 -5.62 5.25
N SER A 159 -3.37 -5.65 6.31
CA SER A 159 -3.36 -4.62 7.35
C SER A 159 -2.09 -4.60 8.21
N LEU A 160 -1.27 -5.66 8.16
CA LEU A 160 0.04 -5.70 8.82
C LEU A 160 1.13 -4.97 8.02
N SER A 161 0.89 -4.64 6.75
CA SER A 161 1.89 -4.01 5.87
C SER A 161 2.50 -2.73 6.44
N PRO A 162 1.73 -1.77 7.01
CA PRO A 162 2.32 -0.57 7.59
C PRO A 162 3.25 -0.86 8.79
N ALA A 163 2.90 -1.86 9.62
CA ALA A 163 3.74 -2.24 10.76
C ALA A 163 5.05 -2.90 10.30
N LEU A 164 4.97 -3.79 9.31
CA LEU A 164 6.17 -4.44 8.75
C LEU A 164 7.07 -3.41 8.06
N ALA A 165 6.49 -2.44 7.35
CA ALA A 165 7.24 -1.36 6.74
C ALA A 165 7.93 -0.47 7.79
N ALA A 166 7.22 -0.11 8.87
CA ALA A 166 7.78 0.67 9.96
C ALA A 166 8.91 -0.09 10.68
N LEU A 167 8.73 -1.40 10.90
CA LEU A 167 9.76 -2.26 11.47
C LEU A 167 10.99 -2.34 10.56
N ALA A 168 10.79 -2.50 9.25
CA ALA A 168 11.87 -2.51 8.28
C ALA A 168 12.62 -1.17 8.24
N GLY A 169 11.90 -0.04 8.27
CA GLY A 169 12.49 1.29 8.37
C GLY A 169 13.34 1.47 9.62
N PHE A 170 12.83 1.01 10.77
CA PHE A 170 13.56 1.06 12.04
C PHE A 170 14.83 0.18 12.01
N VAL A 171 14.70 -1.10 11.59
CA VAL A 171 15.81 -2.09 11.67
C VAL A 171 16.85 -1.87 10.57
N LEU A 172 16.41 -1.61 9.33
CA LEU A 172 17.30 -1.57 8.16
C LEU A 172 17.80 -0.17 7.84
N LEU A 173 16.96 0.85 8.05
CA LEU A 173 17.28 2.24 7.70
C LEU A 173 17.62 3.10 8.92
N GLY A 174 17.48 2.57 10.15
CA GLY A 174 17.74 3.32 11.39
C GLY A 174 16.74 4.46 11.61
N GLU A 175 15.55 4.41 11.02
CA GLU A 175 14.52 5.42 11.17
C GLU A 175 14.01 5.47 12.61
N LYS A 176 13.87 6.67 13.15
CA LYS A 176 13.29 6.86 14.49
C LYS A 176 11.78 7.05 14.36
N ILE A 177 11.04 6.09 14.89
CA ILE A 177 9.58 6.17 14.93
C ILE A 177 9.19 6.76 16.30
N THR A 178 8.41 7.83 16.29
CA THR A 178 7.90 8.44 17.53
C THR A 178 6.77 7.59 18.11
N LEU A 179 6.53 7.70 19.41
CA LEU A 179 5.41 7.02 20.08
C LEU A 179 4.07 7.36 19.40
N LEU A 180 3.90 8.62 19.00
CA LEU A 180 2.70 9.08 18.33
C LEU A 180 2.48 8.37 16.97
N GLN A 181 3.55 8.21 16.19
CA GLN A 181 3.50 7.47 14.91
C GLN A 181 3.23 5.98 15.13
N THR A 182 3.77 5.39 16.21
CA THR A 182 3.47 4.00 16.57
C THR A 182 1.99 3.82 16.89
N VAL A 183 1.40 4.73 17.68
CA VAL A 183 -0.05 4.73 17.98
C VAL A 183 -0.87 4.94 16.70
N ALA A 184 -0.44 5.83 15.81
CA ALA A 184 -1.07 6.06 14.52
C ALA A 184 -1.13 4.78 13.67
N LEU A 185 -0.01 4.07 13.55
CA LEU A 185 0.06 2.80 12.81
C LEU A 185 -0.86 1.74 13.41
N ILE A 186 -0.89 1.61 14.74
CA ILE A 186 -1.79 0.68 15.43
C ILE A 186 -3.25 1.03 15.15
N CYS A 187 -3.64 2.30 15.19
CA CYS A 187 -5.00 2.74 14.87
C CYS A 187 -5.40 2.38 13.43
N ILE A 188 -4.53 2.63 12.46
CA ILE A 188 -4.76 2.28 11.03
C ILE A 188 -4.92 0.77 10.86
N MET A 189 -4.05 -0.02 11.49
CA MET A 189 -4.10 -1.47 11.42
C MET A 189 -5.40 -2.03 12.04
N LEU A 190 -5.77 -1.57 13.22
CA LEU A 190 -7.01 -1.99 13.89
C LEU A 190 -8.25 -1.58 13.09
N ALA A 191 -8.25 -0.38 12.51
CA ALA A 191 -9.32 0.06 11.61
C ALA A 191 -9.45 -0.89 10.41
N SER A 192 -8.35 -1.22 9.76
CA SER A 192 -8.34 -2.12 8.59
C SER A 192 -8.82 -3.53 8.93
N VAL A 193 -8.31 -4.12 10.02
CA VAL A 193 -8.76 -5.44 10.51
C VAL A 193 -10.26 -5.40 10.82
N GLY A 194 -10.70 -4.38 11.55
CA GLY A 194 -12.10 -4.23 11.96
C GLY A 194 -13.05 -4.16 10.77
N VAL A 195 -12.75 -3.34 9.78
CA VAL A 195 -13.55 -3.22 8.56
C VAL A 195 -13.56 -4.54 7.78
N THR A 196 -12.40 -5.17 7.63
CA THR A 196 -12.27 -6.42 6.88
C THR A 196 -13.08 -7.56 7.49
N VAL A 197 -13.00 -7.73 8.83
CA VAL A 197 -13.74 -8.76 9.56
C VAL A 197 -15.26 -8.49 9.49
N ARG A 198 -15.68 -7.23 9.59
CA ARG A 198 -17.09 -6.85 9.46
C ARG A 198 -17.65 -7.12 8.06
N ALA A 199 -16.94 -6.69 7.02
CA ALA A 199 -17.33 -6.93 5.64
C ALA A 199 -17.54 -8.43 5.35
N ALA A 200 -16.68 -9.28 5.91
CA ALA A 200 -16.83 -10.73 5.76
C ALA A 200 -18.05 -11.31 6.46
N ARG A 201 -18.37 -10.86 7.67
CA ARG A 201 -19.56 -11.32 8.40
C ARG A 201 -20.85 -10.95 7.66
N GLN A 202 -20.89 -9.79 7.02
CA GLN A 202 -22.03 -9.34 6.23
C GLN A 202 -22.23 -10.18 4.97
N GLY A 203 -21.15 -10.51 4.24
CA GLY A 203 -21.23 -11.35 3.05
C GLY A 203 -21.60 -12.82 3.33
N SER A 204 -21.40 -13.29 4.57
CA SER A 204 -21.83 -14.64 4.98
C SER A 204 -23.31 -14.71 5.37
N GLY A 205 -23.88 -13.60 5.86
CA GLY A 205 -25.32 -13.52 6.22
C GLY A 205 -26.24 -13.48 4.99
N GLU A 206 -25.78 -12.85 3.91
CA GLU A 206 -26.58 -12.68 2.66
C GLU A 206 -26.65 -13.96 1.81
N LYS A 207 -25.80 -14.96 2.07
CA LYS A 207 -25.83 -16.27 1.40
C LYS A 207 -26.77 -17.30 2.04
N ASN A 208 -27.28 -17.01 3.23
CA ASN A 208 -28.14 -17.91 4.00
C ASN A 208 -29.62 -17.48 4.05
N THR A 209 -29.99 -16.45 3.30
CA THR A 209 -31.38 -16.00 3.06
C THR A 209 -31.71 -16.15 1.59
#